data_ae9fa4d776312ca50bcbf3b928b8be87
#
_entry.id   ae9fa4d776312ca50bcbf3b928b8be87
#
_cell.length_a   1.000
_cell.length_b   1.000
_cell.length_c   1.000
_cell.angle_alpha   90.00
_cell.angle_beta   90.00
_cell.angle_gamma   90.00
#
_symmetry.space_group_name_H-M   'P 1'
#
loop_
_entity.id
_entity.type
_entity.pdbx_description
1 polymer ?
#
loop_
_entity_poly.entity_id
_entity_poly.type
_entity_poly.pdbx_seq_one_letter_code
_entity_poly.pdbx_strand_id
1 'polypeptide(L)'
;MSGLSWLRRHRAYTTATRTLGDWTVLEVCGKFVAGTPEARFLREIEDLIRSGIRRVVVDMSDALLADDTVATAIQEVYHKARLAGVDMRFVVQPGAAGGYYRMAGLEMAIPTYNRLTGAIDI
;
A
#
# COMPACT_ATOMS: atom_id res chain seq x y z
N MET A 1 -8.34 19.78 0.06
CA MET A 1 -8.39 18.39 0.51
C MET A 1 -9.80 18.02 0.94
N SER A 2 -10.32 16.90 0.52
CA SER A 2 -11.69 16.56 0.83
C SER A 2 -11.81 15.97 2.24
N GLY A 3 -12.93 16.28 2.92
CA GLY A 3 -13.27 15.67 4.20
C GLY A 3 -13.48 14.17 4.10
N LEU A 4 -13.82 13.67 2.89
CA LEU A 4 -13.98 12.24 2.65
C LEU A 4 -12.67 11.48 2.80
N SER A 5 -11.56 12.01 2.28
CA SER A 5 -10.25 11.38 2.46
C SER A 5 -9.86 11.28 3.93
N TRP A 6 -10.13 12.36 4.69
CA TRP A 6 -9.86 12.34 6.13
C TRP A 6 -10.69 11.27 6.83
N LEU A 7 -11.98 11.18 6.52
CA LEU A 7 -12.87 10.19 7.09
C LEU A 7 -12.43 8.77 6.76
N ARG A 8 -12.04 8.50 5.51
CA ARG A 8 -11.57 7.18 5.08
C ARG A 8 -10.33 6.76 5.86
N ARG A 9 -9.38 7.66 6.03
CA ARG A 9 -8.13 7.35 6.75
C ARG A 9 -8.37 7.06 8.23
N HIS A 10 -9.41 7.63 8.83
CA HIS A 10 -9.70 7.45 10.25
C HIS A 10 -10.72 6.35 10.54
N ARG A 11 -11.16 5.62 9.53
CA ARG A 11 -11.99 4.44 9.70
C ARG A 11 -11.16 3.22 10.10
N ALA A 12 -11.86 2.14 10.44
CA ALA A 12 -11.21 0.86 10.62
C ALA A 12 -10.52 0.42 9.30
N TYR A 13 -9.47 -0.35 9.44
CA TYR A 13 -8.73 -0.89 8.30
C TYR A 13 -9.62 -1.73 7.41
N THR A 14 -9.61 -1.43 6.12
CA THR A 14 -10.29 -2.23 5.10
C THR A 14 -9.45 -2.26 3.84
N THR A 15 -9.64 -3.30 3.03
CA THR A 15 -8.99 -3.41 1.73
C THR A 15 -10.01 -3.78 0.67
N ALA A 16 -9.69 -3.41 -0.56
CA ALA A 16 -10.45 -3.82 -1.74
C ALA A 16 -9.49 -4.06 -2.88
N THR A 17 -9.79 -5.04 -3.72
CA THR A 17 -8.96 -5.37 -4.88
C THR A 17 -9.74 -5.11 -6.14
N ARG A 18 -9.10 -4.49 -7.13
CA ARG A 18 -9.68 -4.29 -8.46
C ARG A 18 -8.61 -4.41 -9.53
N THR A 19 -9.05 -4.63 -10.76
CA THR A 19 -8.15 -4.71 -11.91
C THR A 19 -8.22 -3.39 -12.69
N LEU A 20 -7.06 -2.90 -13.13
CA LEU A 20 -6.96 -1.69 -13.92
C LEU A 20 -5.89 -1.93 -14.99
N GLY A 21 -6.33 -2.24 -16.22
CA GLY A 21 -5.43 -2.71 -17.26
C GLY A 21 -4.76 -4.02 -16.86
N ASP A 22 -3.44 -4.07 -16.98
CA ASP A 22 -2.65 -5.23 -16.58
C ASP A 22 -2.28 -5.23 -15.10
N TRP A 23 -2.78 -4.27 -14.35
CA TRP A 23 -2.45 -4.10 -12.95
C TRP A 23 -3.56 -4.58 -12.04
N THR A 24 -3.18 -5.21 -10.96
CA THR A 24 -4.07 -5.45 -9.83
C THR A 24 -3.82 -4.35 -8.81
N VAL A 25 -4.87 -3.67 -8.42
CA VAL A 25 -4.80 -2.58 -7.44
C VAL A 25 -5.37 -3.07 -6.13
N LEU A 26 -4.54 -3.10 -5.10
CA LEU A 26 -4.98 -3.35 -3.72
C LEU A 26 -5.15 -2.00 -3.04
N GLU A 27 -6.39 -1.61 -2.80
CA GLU A 27 -6.68 -0.37 -2.09
C GLU A 27 -6.69 -0.63 -0.60
N VAL A 28 -5.83 0.09 0.12
CA VAL A 28 -5.75 0.00 1.58
C VAL A 28 -6.34 1.28 2.15
N CYS A 29 -7.36 1.13 2.99
CA CYS A 29 -8.08 2.25 3.59
C CYS A 29 -8.10 2.13 5.10
N GLY A 30 -8.15 3.28 5.77
CA GLY A 30 -8.32 3.33 7.21
C GLY A 30 -7.01 3.20 7.98
N LYS A 31 -7.15 2.86 9.26
CA LYS A 31 -6.02 2.85 10.19
C LYS A 31 -5.16 1.61 9.98
N PHE A 32 -4.02 1.81 9.36
CA PHE A 32 -3.05 0.75 9.13
C PHE A 32 -2.03 0.80 10.27
N VAL A 33 -2.22 -0.06 11.25
CA VAL A 33 -1.44 -0.11 12.48
C VAL A 33 -0.99 -1.54 12.76
N ALA A 34 -0.09 -1.71 13.72
CA ALA A 34 0.35 -3.02 14.17
C ALA A 34 -0.82 -3.89 14.64
N GLY A 35 -0.66 -5.19 14.60
CA GLY A 35 -1.66 -6.16 15.02
C GLY A 35 -2.48 -6.72 13.88
N THR A 36 -3.80 -6.75 14.02
CA THR A 36 -4.70 -7.33 13.01
C THR A 36 -4.59 -6.68 11.63
N PRO A 37 -4.57 -5.34 11.49
CA PRO A 37 -4.40 -4.71 10.18
C PRO A 37 -3.11 -5.14 9.49
N GLU A 38 -1.99 -5.14 10.21
CA GLU A 38 -0.70 -5.56 9.69
C GLU A 38 -0.74 -7.02 9.23
N ALA A 39 -1.28 -7.91 10.05
CA ALA A 39 -1.37 -9.33 9.73
C ALA A 39 -2.27 -9.59 8.51
N ARG A 40 -3.37 -8.85 8.39
CA ARG A 40 -4.26 -8.95 7.23
C ARG A 40 -3.58 -8.48 5.96
N PHE A 41 -2.84 -7.37 6.03
CA PHE A 41 -2.11 -6.85 4.89
C PHE A 41 -1.09 -7.88 4.38
N LEU A 42 -0.29 -8.44 5.28
CA LEU A 42 0.70 -9.46 4.92
C LEU A 42 0.04 -10.64 4.22
N ARG A 43 -1.07 -11.12 4.76
CA ARG A 43 -1.80 -12.27 4.19
C ARG A 43 -2.36 -11.94 2.80
N GLU A 44 -2.94 -10.77 2.64
CA GLU A 44 -3.52 -10.36 1.37
C GLU A 44 -2.47 -10.28 0.27
N ILE A 45 -1.32 -9.71 0.58
CA ILE A 45 -0.21 -9.65 -0.39
C ILE A 45 0.30 -11.05 -0.71
N GLU A 46 0.47 -11.91 0.29
CA GLU A 46 0.92 -13.28 0.06
C GLU A 46 -0.07 -14.05 -0.83
N ASP A 47 -1.36 -13.86 -0.62
CA ASP A 47 -2.40 -14.49 -1.44
C ASP A 47 -2.34 -13.99 -2.89
N LEU A 48 -2.13 -12.69 -3.10
CA LEU A 48 -1.98 -12.14 -4.43
C LEU A 48 -0.76 -12.72 -5.15
N ILE A 49 0.37 -12.79 -4.47
CA ILE A 49 1.60 -13.37 -5.03
C ILE A 49 1.37 -14.84 -5.40
N ARG A 50 0.72 -15.58 -4.51
CA ARG A 50 0.45 -17.00 -4.72
C ARG A 50 -0.53 -17.23 -5.88
N SER A 51 -1.42 -16.29 -6.15
CA SER A 51 -2.38 -16.39 -7.24
C SER A 51 -1.77 -16.19 -8.62
N GLY A 52 -0.49 -15.83 -8.70
CA GLY A 52 0.21 -15.66 -9.97
C GLY A 52 0.16 -14.24 -10.53
N ILE A 53 -0.29 -13.27 -9.76
CA ILE A 53 -0.29 -11.86 -10.18
C ILE A 53 1.14 -11.40 -10.38
N ARG A 54 1.39 -10.67 -11.48
CA ARG A 54 2.71 -10.19 -11.85
C ARG A 54 2.90 -8.69 -11.64
N ARG A 55 1.81 -7.92 -11.57
CA ARG A 55 1.84 -6.47 -11.44
C ARG A 55 0.80 -6.03 -10.43
N VAL A 56 1.26 -5.43 -9.35
CA VAL A 56 0.37 -4.96 -8.28
C VAL A 56 0.74 -3.55 -7.86
N VAL A 57 -0.30 -2.73 -7.68
CA VAL A 57 -0.16 -1.42 -7.05
C VAL A 57 -0.87 -1.48 -5.71
N VAL A 58 -0.15 -1.14 -4.66
CA VAL A 58 -0.73 -0.97 -3.32
C VAL A 58 -1.07 0.50 -3.16
N ASP A 59 -2.34 0.82 -3.25
CA ASP A 59 -2.82 2.21 -3.16
C ASP A 59 -3.17 2.52 -1.70
N MET A 60 -2.32 3.31 -1.09
CA MET A 60 -2.45 3.73 0.31
C MET A 60 -2.91 5.18 0.45
N SER A 61 -3.55 5.73 -0.60
CA SER A 61 -4.03 7.12 -0.59
C SER A 61 -4.99 7.41 0.55
N ASP A 62 -5.80 6.45 0.93
CA ASP A 62 -6.80 6.60 1.99
C ASP A 62 -6.42 5.84 3.27
N ALA A 63 -5.15 5.45 3.42
CA ALA A 63 -4.65 4.79 4.61
C ALA A 63 -3.98 5.78 5.56
N LEU A 64 -4.18 5.57 6.85
CA LEU A 64 -3.47 6.29 7.90
C LEU A 64 -2.36 5.37 8.42
N LEU A 65 -1.12 5.71 8.10
CA LEU A 65 0.05 4.96 8.53
C LEU A 65 0.47 5.52 9.89
N ALA A 66 -0.05 4.94 10.94
CA ALA A 66 0.05 5.52 12.29
C ALA A 66 1.08 4.84 13.18
N ASP A 67 1.83 3.87 12.65
CA ASP A 67 2.73 3.05 13.46
C ASP A 67 3.96 2.68 12.62
N ASP A 68 5.15 2.85 13.19
CA ASP A 68 6.39 2.56 12.47
C ASP A 68 6.63 1.05 12.26
N THR A 69 5.96 0.18 13.01
CA THR A 69 6.04 -1.26 12.76
C THR A 69 5.43 -1.63 11.40
N VAL A 70 4.49 -0.83 10.90
CA VAL A 70 3.90 -1.00 9.57
C VAL A 70 4.95 -0.82 8.48
N ALA A 71 5.94 0.04 8.69
CA ALA A 71 7.02 0.23 7.74
C ALA A 71 7.79 -1.08 7.52
N THR A 72 8.03 -1.84 8.58
CA THR A 72 8.69 -3.14 8.48
C THR A 72 7.85 -4.12 7.67
N ALA A 73 6.53 -4.14 7.88
CA ALA A 73 5.62 -5.00 7.12
C ALA A 73 5.64 -4.64 5.62
N ILE A 74 5.65 -3.36 5.31
CA ILE A 74 5.71 -2.90 3.92
C ILE A 74 7.01 -3.33 3.25
N GLN A 75 8.13 -3.18 3.93
CA GLN A 75 9.43 -3.63 3.42
C GLN A 75 9.43 -5.14 3.18
N GLU A 76 8.85 -5.89 4.09
CA GLU A 76 8.79 -7.34 4.00
C GLU A 76 7.99 -7.80 2.78
N VAL A 77 6.81 -7.23 2.56
CA VAL A 77 5.99 -7.62 1.40
C VAL A 77 6.63 -7.20 0.08
N TYR A 78 7.28 -6.04 0.05
CA TYR A 78 7.99 -5.61 -1.13
C TYR A 78 9.13 -6.55 -1.48
N HIS A 79 9.90 -6.98 -0.48
CA HIS A 79 10.98 -7.93 -0.66
C HIS A 79 10.45 -9.27 -1.19
N LYS A 80 9.39 -9.79 -0.60
CA LYS A 80 8.75 -11.04 -1.04
C LYS A 80 8.26 -10.94 -2.48
N ALA A 81 7.66 -9.81 -2.83
CA ALA A 81 7.19 -9.58 -4.19
C ALA A 81 8.34 -9.60 -5.20
N ARG A 82 9.44 -8.94 -4.87
CA ARG A 82 10.61 -8.93 -5.75
C ARG A 82 11.17 -10.33 -5.96
N LEU A 83 11.29 -11.11 -4.89
CA LEU A 83 11.78 -12.49 -4.98
C LEU A 83 10.86 -13.36 -5.83
N ALA A 84 9.57 -13.05 -5.85
CA ALA A 84 8.59 -13.78 -6.65
C ALA A 84 8.47 -13.26 -8.10
N GLY A 85 9.25 -12.24 -8.47
CA GLY A 85 9.18 -11.64 -9.80
C GLY A 85 7.96 -10.75 -10.02
N VAL A 86 7.38 -10.21 -8.96
CA VAL A 86 6.22 -9.32 -9.02
C VAL A 86 6.69 -7.87 -9.07
N ASP A 87 6.18 -7.12 -10.05
CA ASP A 87 6.37 -5.67 -10.11
C ASP A 87 5.36 -5.03 -9.15
N MET A 88 5.84 -4.58 -8.00
CA MET A 88 5.02 -3.97 -6.96
C MET A 88 5.35 -2.50 -6.82
N ARG A 89 4.31 -1.68 -6.85
CA ARG A 89 4.43 -0.22 -6.71
C ARG A 89 3.48 0.27 -5.63
N PHE A 90 3.83 1.38 -4.99
CA PHE A 90 3.03 1.96 -3.92
C PHE A 90 2.56 3.36 -4.29
N VAL A 91 1.34 3.69 -3.93
CA VAL A 91 0.81 5.04 -4.04
C VAL A 91 0.63 5.56 -2.62
N VAL A 92 1.35 6.63 -2.31
CA VAL A 92 1.32 7.26 -0.98
C VAL A 92 1.16 8.76 -1.17
N GLN A 93 0.17 9.35 -0.52
CA GLN A 93 -0.08 10.78 -0.60
C GLN A 93 1.09 11.57 -0.01
N PRO A 94 1.43 12.72 -0.59
CA PRO A 94 2.41 13.61 0.02
C PRO A 94 1.86 14.23 1.31
N GLY A 95 2.76 14.69 2.16
CA GLY A 95 2.40 15.37 3.40
C GLY A 95 2.17 14.44 4.57
N ALA A 96 1.40 14.90 5.55
CA ALA A 96 1.24 14.21 6.84
C ALA A 96 0.64 12.81 6.72
N ALA A 97 -0.24 12.58 5.75
CA ALA A 97 -0.87 11.27 5.55
C ALA A 97 0.15 10.18 5.22
N GLY A 98 1.24 10.53 4.53
CA GLY A 98 2.31 9.60 4.19
C GLY A 98 3.52 9.71 5.13
N GLY A 99 3.39 10.40 6.26
CA GLY A 99 4.51 10.77 7.11
C GLY A 99 5.36 9.60 7.58
N TYR A 100 4.75 8.57 8.14
CA TYR A 100 5.50 7.39 8.63
C TYR A 100 6.21 6.66 7.50
N TYR A 101 5.59 6.55 6.34
CA TYR A 101 6.20 5.95 5.18
C TYR A 101 7.50 6.69 4.80
N ARG A 102 7.41 8.03 4.75
CA ARG A 102 8.55 8.87 4.38
C ARG A 102 9.61 8.93 5.45
N MET A 103 9.21 9.01 6.72
CA MET A 103 10.15 9.02 7.84
C MET A 103 10.96 7.73 7.93
N ALA A 104 10.35 6.61 7.54
CA ALA A 104 11.05 5.33 7.48
C ALA A 104 11.95 5.20 6.25
N GLY A 105 11.92 6.16 5.33
CA GLY A 105 12.75 6.14 4.13
C GLY A 105 12.32 5.13 3.08
N LEU A 106 11.10 4.65 3.14
CA LEU A 106 10.61 3.61 2.24
C LEU A 106 10.60 4.06 0.79
N GLU A 107 10.32 5.33 0.53
CA GLU A 107 10.30 5.87 -0.82
C GLU A 107 11.65 5.82 -1.53
N MET A 108 12.75 5.65 -0.78
CA MET A 108 14.09 5.52 -1.36
C MET A 108 14.39 4.10 -1.84
N ALA A 109 13.69 3.12 -1.31
CA ALA A 109 13.92 1.72 -1.62
C ALA A 109 12.79 1.07 -2.42
N ILE A 110 11.60 1.66 -2.40
CA ILE A 110 10.38 1.11 -2.99
C ILE A 110 9.83 2.09 -4.02
N PRO A 111 9.48 1.64 -5.23
CA PRO A 111 8.83 2.51 -6.22
C PRO A 111 7.55 3.11 -5.64
N THR A 112 7.56 4.41 -5.44
CA THR A 112 6.49 5.15 -4.76
C THR A 112 6.03 6.30 -5.62
N TYR A 113 4.73 6.46 -5.74
CA TYR A 113 4.09 7.47 -6.57
C TYR A 113 3.07 8.24 -5.75
N ASN A 114 2.80 9.48 -6.13
CA ASN A 114 1.81 10.30 -5.45
C ASN A 114 0.38 10.00 -5.91
N ARG A 115 0.23 9.43 -7.09
CA ARG A 115 -1.08 9.16 -7.70
C ARG A 115 -1.07 7.81 -8.39
N LEU A 116 -2.25 7.18 -8.42
CA LEU A 116 -2.43 5.90 -9.10
C LEU A 116 -2.08 5.98 -10.59
N THR A 117 -2.50 7.06 -11.26
CA THR A 117 -2.19 7.26 -12.68
C THR A 117 -0.70 7.28 -12.97
N GLY A 118 0.08 7.90 -12.08
CA GLY A 118 1.54 7.91 -12.20
C GLY A 118 2.14 6.52 -12.01
N ALA A 119 1.56 5.73 -11.11
CA ALA A 119 2.08 4.39 -10.80
C ALA A 119 1.88 3.40 -11.94
N ILE A 120 0.85 3.56 -12.77
CA ILE A 120 0.50 2.60 -13.83
C ILE A 120 0.56 3.19 -15.25
N ASP A 121 1.01 4.41 -15.40
CA ASP A 121 1.21 5.07 -16.71
C ASP A 121 -0.05 5.14 -17.58
N ILE A 122 -1.15 5.54 -16.98
CA ILE A 122 -2.37 5.79 -17.75
C ILE A 122 -2.73 7.27 -17.79
#